data_118adbc905369932eca0b11ff38754d9
#
_entry.id   118adbc905369932eca0b11ff38754d9
#
_cell.length_a   1.000
_cell.length_b   1.000
_cell.length_c   1.000
_cell.angle_alpha   90.00
_cell.angle_beta   90.00
_cell.angle_gamma   90.00
#
_symmetry.space_group_name_H-M   'P 1'
#
loop_
_entity.id
_entity.type
_entity.pdbx_description
1 polymer ?
#
loop_
_entity_poly.entity_id
_entity_poly.type
_entity_poly.pdbx_seq_one_letter_code
_entity_poly.pdbx_strand_id
1 'polypeptide(L)'
;ENRPFSSVEDFVTRLPKNYKKLSLLTPLVELGLFDEFDKNRQKILVNLPNLFVFVEELGGLFADTNYSWTEADDFTEAEKFYKEQELIGVGISAHPLQTLAKHALYPTTPITNLTEGAQATLLVEVQKIKVIRTKKGESMAFLQVHDSKSRLDVTIFSDQYRKFASNLSEGKF
;
A
#
# COMPACT_ATOMS: atom_id res chain seq x y z
N GLU A 1 7.67 -31.07 9.68
CA GLU A 1 8.61 -30.70 10.77
C GLU A 1 9.94 -30.08 10.30
N ASN A 2 10.16 -29.87 9.01
CA ASN A 2 11.42 -29.31 8.48
C ASN A 2 11.31 -27.79 8.32
N ARG A 3 11.29 -27.04 9.40
CA ARG A 3 11.44 -25.59 9.43
C ARG A 3 12.84 -25.24 9.95
N PRO A 4 13.45 -24.09 9.59
CA PRO A 4 12.92 -23.04 8.72
C PRO A 4 12.97 -23.40 7.22
N PHE A 5 12.26 -22.62 6.39
CA PHE A 5 12.43 -22.60 4.95
C PHE A 5 13.66 -21.75 4.60
N SER A 6 14.37 -22.11 3.54
CA SER A 6 15.60 -21.43 3.14
C SER A 6 15.39 -20.43 1.98
N SER A 7 14.32 -20.56 1.22
CA SER A 7 13.97 -19.68 0.10
C SER A 7 12.49 -19.86 -0.29
N VAL A 8 12.04 -19.03 -1.23
CA VAL A 8 10.70 -19.15 -1.84
C VAL A 8 10.56 -20.47 -2.59
N GLU A 9 11.61 -20.89 -3.32
CA GLU A 9 11.64 -22.17 -4.04
C GLU A 9 11.53 -23.36 -3.09
N ASP A 10 12.28 -23.32 -1.98
CA ASP A 10 12.23 -24.37 -0.95
C ASP A 10 10.83 -24.45 -0.33
N PHE A 11 10.20 -23.31 -0.05
CA PHE A 11 8.82 -23.27 0.43
C PHE A 11 7.86 -23.90 -0.58
N VAL A 12 7.92 -23.47 -1.86
CA VAL A 12 7.03 -23.98 -2.92
C VAL A 12 7.28 -25.46 -3.18
N THR A 13 8.54 -25.92 -3.14
CA THR A 13 8.89 -27.34 -3.33
C THR A 13 8.23 -28.21 -2.28
N ARG A 14 8.28 -27.82 -1.02
CA ARG A 14 7.71 -28.58 0.10
C ARG A 14 6.20 -28.44 0.25
N LEU A 15 5.59 -27.49 -0.48
CA LEU A 15 4.15 -27.30 -0.43
C LEU A 15 3.43 -28.45 -1.17
N PRO A 16 2.42 -29.11 -0.55
CA PRO A 16 1.65 -30.13 -1.23
C PRO A 16 0.95 -29.56 -2.48
N LYS A 17 0.81 -30.38 -3.53
CA LYS A 17 0.30 -29.97 -4.85
C LYS A 17 -1.04 -29.22 -4.79
N ASN A 18 -1.96 -29.67 -3.94
CA ASN A 18 -3.27 -29.05 -3.78
C ASN A 18 -3.23 -27.61 -3.20
N TYR A 19 -2.11 -27.20 -2.61
CA TYR A 19 -1.88 -25.84 -2.10
C TYR A 19 -1.04 -24.96 -3.03
N LYS A 20 -0.45 -25.48 -4.10
CA LYS A 20 0.25 -24.72 -5.13
C LYS A 20 -0.75 -24.01 -6.04
N LYS A 21 -1.39 -22.97 -5.49
CA LYS A 21 -2.42 -22.17 -6.18
C LYS A 21 -2.11 -20.69 -6.01
N LEU A 22 -2.18 -19.93 -7.11
CA LEU A 22 -1.98 -18.49 -7.08
C LEU A 22 -2.94 -17.81 -6.10
N SER A 23 -4.21 -18.23 -6.07
CA SER A 23 -5.22 -17.69 -5.14
C SER A 23 -4.86 -17.84 -3.66
N LEU A 24 -3.99 -18.79 -3.30
CA LEU A 24 -3.51 -18.97 -1.93
C LEU A 24 -2.19 -18.25 -1.68
N LEU A 25 -1.26 -18.27 -2.63
CA LEU A 25 0.07 -17.72 -2.42
C LEU A 25 0.15 -16.20 -2.69
N THR A 26 -0.64 -15.68 -3.63
CA THR A 26 -0.67 -14.25 -3.91
C THR A 26 -0.92 -13.40 -2.67
N PRO A 27 -1.98 -13.64 -1.86
CA PRO A 27 -2.19 -12.89 -0.62
C PRO A 27 -1.03 -12.99 0.37
N LEU A 28 -0.38 -14.16 0.47
CA LEU A 28 0.75 -14.36 1.38
C LEU A 28 1.97 -13.53 0.95
N VAL A 29 2.24 -13.47 -0.35
CA VAL A 29 3.31 -12.62 -0.89
C VAL A 29 2.98 -11.15 -0.69
N GLU A 30 1.75 -10.73 -1.00
CA GLU A 30 1.30 -9.34 -0.84
C GLU A 30 1.34 -8.87 0.62
N LEU A 31 1.15 -9.78 1.58
CA LEU A 31 1.31 -9.53 3.01
C LEU A 31 2.78 -9.53 3.49
N GLY A 32 3.74 -9.83 2.61
CA GLY A 32 5.16 -9.81 2.95
C GLY A 32 5.67 -11.04 3.71
N LEU A 33 4.96 -12.18 3.67
CA LEU A 33 5.41 -13.40 4.36
C LEU A 33 6.75 -13.93 3.84
N PHE A 34 7.17 -13.51 2.66
CA PHE A 34 8.41 -13.92 2.01
C PHE A 34 9.49 -12.83 2.00
N ASP A 35 9.25 -11.68 2.65
CA ASP A 35 10.19 -10.54 2.68
C ASP A 35 11.55 -10.87 3.32
N GLU A 36 11.63 -11.95 4.09
CA GLU A 36 12.89 -12.45 4.63
C GLU A 36 13.77 -13.06 3.53
N PHE A 37 13.18 -13.64 2.49
CA PHE A 37 13.90 -14.27 1.37
C PHE A 37 14.16 -13.28 0.22
N ASP A 38 13.11 -12.56 -0.18
CA ASP A 38 13.20 -11.48 -1.17
C ASP A 38 12.17 -10.39 -0.83
N LYS A 39 12.62 -9.15 -0.70
CA LYS A 39 11.79 -7.99 -0.40
C LYS A 39 10.97 -7.52 -1.58
N ASN A 40 11.34 -7.93 -2.80
CA ASN A 40 10.61 -7.60 -4.01
C ASN A 40 9.41 -8.52 -4.18
N ARG A 41 8.28 -8.12 -3.62
CA ARG A 41 7.03 -8.89 -3.66
C ARG A 41 6.49 -9.07 -5.08
N GLN A 42 6.62 -8.05 -5.93
CA GLN A 42 6.19 -8.12 -7.32
C GLN A 42 7.01 -9.16 -8.10
N LYS A 43 8.33 -9.21 -7.91
CA LYS A 43 9.20 -10.24 -8.50
C LYS A 43 8.74 -11.63 -8.12
N ILE A 44 8.43 -11.88 -6.85
CA ILE A 44 7.92 -13.18 -6.41
C ILE A 44 6.61 -13.50 -7.15
N LEU A 45 5.66 -12.56 -7.20
CA LEU A 45 4.34 -12.78 -7.82
C LEU A 45 4.42 -13.14 -9.30
N VAL A 46 5.22 -12.43 -10.09
CA VAL A 46 5.33 -12.68 -11.53
C VAL A 46 5.97 -14.03 -11.83
N ASN A 47 6.76 -14.55 -10.90
CA ASN A 47 7.46 -15.84 -11.06
C ASN A 47 6.67 -17.04 -10.51
N LEU A 48 5.69 -16.84 -9.62
CA LEU A 48 4.95 -17.96 -9.01
C LEU A 48 4.38 -18.97 -10.02
N PRO A 49 3.75 -18.56 -11.15
CA PRO A 49 3.20 -19.53 -12.11
C PRO A 49 4.28 -20.45 -12.68
N ASN A 50 5.41 -19.87 -13.12
CA ASN A 50 6.52 -20.61 -13.70
C ASN A 50 7.26 -21.44 -12.64
N LEU A 51 7.34 -20.94 -11.43
CA LEU A 51 7.94 -21.66 -10.30
C LEU A 51 7.12 -22.92 -9.94
N PHE A 52 5.80 -22.87 -10.02
CA PHE A 52 4.98 -24.06 -9.82
C PHE A 52 5.25 -25.12 -10.86
N VAL A 53 5.32 -24.74 -12.14
CA VAL A 53 5.66 -25.67 -13.23
C VAL A 53 7.06 -26.25 -13.04
N PHE A 54 8.05 -25.39 -12.77
CA PHE A 54 9.43 -25.80 -12.54
C PHE A 54 9.54 -26.85 -11.43
N VAL A 55 8.90 -26.61 -10.28
CA VAL A 55 8.93 -27.55 -9.14
C VAL A 55 8.19 -28.86 -9.43
N GLU A 56 7.11 -28.82 -10.21
CA GLU A 56 6.35 -30.04 -10.56
C GLU A 56 7.08 -30.90 -11.59
N GLU A 57 7.73 -30.29 -12.58
CA GLU A 57 8.41 -30.99 -13.67
C GLU A 57 9.82 -31.43 -13.31
N LEU A 58 10.57 -30.61 -12.58
CA LEU A 58 12.00 -30.82 -12.32
C LEU A 58 12.29 -31.31 -10.88
N GLY A 59 11.33 -31.20 -9.98
CA GLY A 59 11.52 -31.53 -8.56
C GLY A 59 11.86 -32.99 -8.24
N GLY A 60 11.91 -33.87 -9.26
CA GLY A 60 12.29 -35.27 -9.10
C GLY A 60 13.54 -35.70 -9.88
N LEU A 61 13.98 -34.95 -10.89
CA LEU A 61 15.06 -35.36 -11.80
C LEU A 61 16.34 -34.53 -11.76
N PHE A 62 16.30 -33.27 -11.31
CA PHE A 62 17.44 -32.35 -11.38
C PHE A 62 17.61 -31.55 -10.09
N ALA A 63 18.15 -32.18 -9.05
CA ALA A 63 18.42 -31.56 -7.76
C ALA A 63 19.41 -30.36 -7.81
N ASP A 64 20.12 -30.18 -8.93
CA ASP A 64 21.17 -29.16 -9.11
C ASP A 64 20.77 -27.98 -10.02
N THR A 65 19.51 -27.87 -10.47
CA THR A 65 19.07 -26.76 -11.31
C THR A 65 18.42 -25.67 -10.47
N ASN A 66 19.01 -24.47 -10.51
CA ASN A 66 18.42 -23.28 -9.89
C ASN A 66 17.31 -22.72 -10.79
N TYR A 67 16.21 -22.25 -10.18
CA TYR A 67 15.18 -21.51 -10.88
C TYR A 67 15.72 -20.15 -11.36
N SER A 68 15.43 -19.82 -12.63
CA SER A 68 15.82 -18.53 -13.19
C SER A 68 14.71 -17.49 -12.96
N TRP A 69 14.97 -16.54 -12.08
CA TRP A 69 14.02 -15.49 -11.74
C TRP A 69 13.93 -14.42 -12.84
N THR A 70 12.72 -14.09 -13.24
CA THR A 70 12.42 -12.90 -14.03
C THR A 70 12.40 -11.69 -13.12
N GLU A 71 13.16 -10.64 -13.42
CA GLU A 71 13.15 -9.39 -12.66
C GLU A 71 11.87 -8.59 -12.92
N ALA A 72 11.42 -7.87 -11.91
CA ALA A 72 10.29 -6.96 -11.96
C ALA A 72 10.53 -5.80 -10.99
N ASP A 73 10.01 -4.62 -11.31
CA ASP A 73 9.97 -3.51 -10.35
C ASP A 73 9.04 -3.87 -9.20
N ASP A 74 9.46 -3.58 -7.97
CA ASP A 74 8.67 -3.89 -6.78
C ASP A 74 7.51 -2.91 -6.62
N PHE A 75 6.52 -3.31 -5.83
CA PHE A 75 5.48 -2.40 -5.36
C PHE A 75 6.10 -1.22 -4.59
N THR A 76 5.54 -0.06 -4.78
CA THR A 76 5.82 1.09 -3.92
C THR A 76 5.36 0.82 -2.49
N GLU A 77 5.92 1.52 -1.50
CA GLU A 77 5.50 1.37 -0.09
C GLU A 77 4.00 1.68 0.09
N ALA A 78 3.46 2.62 -0.70
CA ALA A 78 2.03 2.91 -0.70
C ALA A 78 1.20 1.73 -1.20
N GLU A 79 1.60 1.11 -2.31
CA GLU A 79 0.91 -0.07 -2.86
C GLU A 79 0.96 -1.25 -1.89
N LYS A 80 2.12 -1.51 -1.26
CA LYS A 80 2.24 -2.54 -0.21
C LYS A 80 1.26 -2.27 0.93
N PHE A 81 1.25 -1.05 1.45
CA PHE A 81 0.35 -0.64 2.53
C PHE A 81 -1.12 -0.85 2.19
N TYR A 82 -1.57 -0.41 1.00
CA TYR A 82 -2.97 -0.55 0.60
C TYR A 82 -3.38 -2.01 0.32
N LYS A 83 -2.49 -2.82 -0.25
CA LYS A 83 -2.71 -4.27 -0.43
C LYS A 83 -2.88 -4.97 0.92
N GLU A 84 -2.01 -4.68 1.87
CA GLU A 84 -2.11 -5.20 3.23
C GLU A 84 -3.42 -4.78 3.90
N GLN A 85 -3.80 -3.51 3.77
CA GLN A 85 -5.05 -2.99 4.32
C GLN A 85 -6.29 -3.66 3.68
N GLU A 86 -6.28 -3.92 2.38
CA GLU A 86 -7.35 -4.62 1.68
C GLU A 86 -7.48 -6.07 2.17
N LEU A 87 -6.36 -6.76 2.36
CA LEU A 87 -6.33 -8.18 2.72
C LEU A 87 -6.66 -8.46 4.19
N ILE A 88 -6.16 -7.64 5.12
CA ILE A 88 -6.26 -7.90 6.56
C ILE A 88 -6.82 -6.71 7.37
N GLY A 89 -7.22 -5.62 6.71
CA GLY A 89 -7.80 -4.44 7.35
C GLY A 89 -6.79 -3.47 7.98
N VAL A 90 -5.49 -3.78 7.97
CA VAL A 90 -4.41 -2.93 8.51
C VAL A 90 -3.20 -2.96 7.58
N GLY A 91 -2.49 -1.84 7.46
CA GLY A 91 -1.20 -1.80 6.78
C GLY A 91 -0.07 -2.18 7.75
N ILE A 92 0.79 -3.10 7.35
CA ILE A 92 2.01 -3.50 8.08
C ILE A 92 3.18 -2.62 7.61
N SER A 93 3.25 -2.35 6.31
CA SER A 93 4.21 -1.44 5.69
C SER A 93 4.01 0.00 6.16
N ALA A 94 5.01 0.85 5.93
CA ALA A 94 4.94 2.25 6.35
C ALA A 94 3.76 2.98 5.68
N HIS A 95 2.97 3.68 6.48
CA HIS A 95 1.86 4.49 5.96
C HIS A 95 2.37 5.51 4.94
N PRO A 96 1.74 5.66 3.76
CA PRO A 96 2.20 6.57 2.71
C PRO A 96 2.50 7.99 3.19
N LEU A 97 1.66 8.53 4.07
CA LEU A 97 1.88 9.85 4.68
C LEU A 97 3.18 9.97 5.49
N GLN A 98 3.63 8.88 6.13
CA GLN A 98 4.91 8.89 6.86
C GLN A 98 6.10 8.98 5.92
N THR A 99 6.01 8.33 4.76
CA THR A 99 7.04 8.43 3.72
C THR A 99 7.04 9.82 3.09
N LEU A 100 5.87 10.36 2.76
CA LEU A 100 5.72 11.71 2.22
C LEU A 100 6.19 12.78 3.22
N ALA A 101 5.94 12.61 4.52
CA ALA A 101 6.37 13.55 5.56
C ALA A 101 7.89 13.73 5.60
N LYS A 102 8.67 12.68 5.28
CA LYS A 102 10.14 12.76 5.21
C LYS A 102 10.65 13.63 4.06
N HIS A 103 9.82 13.81 3.02
CA HIS A 103 10.14 14.58 1.82
C HIS A 103 9.33 15.88 1.72
N ALA A 104 8.57 16.23 2.76
CA ALA A 104 7.75 17.45 2.77
C ALA A 104 8.65 18.68 2.72
N LEU A 105 8.33 19.62 1.82
CA LEU A 105 9.08 20.88 1.67
C LEU A 105 8.92 21.83 2.85
N TYR A 106 7.87 21.66 3.63
CA TYR A 106 7.53 22.50 4.78
C TYR A 106 7.28 21.63 6.01
N PRO A 107 7.58 22.17 7.22
CA PRO A 107 7.21 21.50 8.47
C PRO A 107 5.70 21.27 8.52
N THR A 108 5.28 20.06 8.86
CA THR A 108 3.88 19.68 8.99
C THR A 108 3.51 19.46 10.44
N THR A 109 2.29 19.88 10.81
CA THR A 109 1.74 19.68 12.15
C THR A 109 0.81 18.49 12.14
N PRO A 110 0.97 17.48 13.02
CA PRO A 110 0.00 16.41 13.18
C PRO A 110 -1.39 16.95 13.60
N ILE A 111 -2.46 16.32 13.14
CA ILE A 111 -3.83 16.71 13.50
C ILE A 111 -4.02 16.76 15.03
N THR A 112 -3.42 15.81 15.75
CA THR A 112 -3.50 15.76 17.24
C THR A 112 -2.89 16.98 17.95
N ASN A 113 -2.03 17.72 17.26
CA ASN A 113 -1.32 18.87 17.83
C ASN A 113 -1.92 20.22 17.39
N LEU A 114 -3.07 20.20 16.72
CA LEU A 114 -3.77 21.41 16.34
C LEU A 114 -4.35 22.11 17.58
N THR A 115 -4.20 23.41 17.59
CA THR A 115 -4.77 24.29 18.61
C THR A 115 -5.75 25.27 17.98
N GLU A 116 -6.80 25.61 18.71
CA GLU A 116 -7.82 26.55 18.25
C GLU A 116 -7.19 27.92 17.89
N GLY A 117 -7.58 28.46 16.75
CA GLY A 117 -7.09 29.76 16.24
C GLY A 117 -5.69 29.76 15.67
N ALA A 118 -4.95 28.65 15.71
CA ALA A 118 -3.62 28.56 15.13
C ALA A 118 -3.67 28.30 13.61
N GLN A 119 -2.65 28.83 12.90
CA GLN A 119 -2.37 28.42 11.53
C GLN A 119 -1.42 27.22 11.53
N ALA A 120 -1.72 26.21 10.73
CA ALA A 120 -0.90 25.01 10.62
C ALA A 120 -0.85 24.51 9.17
N THR A 121 0.27 23.88 8.81
CA THR A 121 0.40 23.11 7.57
C THR A 121 0.20 21.64 7.90
N LEU A 122 -0.75 20.99 7.25
CA LEU A 122 -1.06 19.58 7.45
C LEU A 122 -0.61 18.78 6.24
N LEU A 123 -0.13 17.57 6.48
CA LEU A 123 0.01 16.54 5.46
C LEU A 123 -1.06 15.49 5.73
N VAL A 124 -2.04 15.40 4.84
CA VAL A 124 -3.24 14.59 5.04
C VAL A 124 -3.67 13.94 3.74
N GLU A 125 -4.39 12.83 3.85
CA GLU A 125 -5.09 12.21 2.75
C GLU A 125 -6.56 12.65 2.76
N VAL A 126 -7.09 12.99 1.60
CA VAL A 126 -8.50 13.36 1.42
C VAL A 126 -9.32 12.09 1.31
N GLN A 127 -10.10 11.76 2.34
CA GLN A 127 -10.97 10.58 2.33
C GLN A 127 -12.29 10.83 1.61
N LYS A 128 -12.89 12.02 1.82
CA LYS A 128 -14.20 12.35 1.26
C LYS A 128 -14.32 13.83 0.96
N ILE A 129 -15.00 14.13 -0.14
CA ILE A 129 -15.29 15.49 -0.57
C ILE A 129 -16.80 15.66 -0.73
N LYS A 130 -17.38 16.64 -0.04
CA LYS A 130 -18.77 17.03 -0.20
C LYS A 130 -18.85 18.49 -0.66
N VAL A 131 -19.18 18.70 -1.92
CA VAL A 131 -19.39 20.04 -2.47
C VAL A 131 -20.84 20.46 -2.25
N ILE A 132 -21.04 21.68 -1.79
CA ILE A 132 -22.36 22.29 -1.64
C ILE A 132 -22.40 23.67 -2.28
N ARG A 133 -23.61 24.13 -2.60
CA ARG A 133 -23.87 25.54 -3.02
C ARG A 133 -24.38 26.35 -1.84
N THR A 134 -23.78 27.50 -1.64
CA THR A 134 -24.21 28.50 -0.64
C THR A 134 -25.49 29.20 -1.09
N LYS A 135 -26.15 29.92 -0.18
CA LYS A 135 -27.32 30.76 -0.51
C LYS A 135 -27.02 31.84 -1.57
N LYS A 136 -25.74 32.21 -1.73
CA LYS A 136 -25.28 33.17 -2.75
C LYS A 136 -24.96 32.50 -4.10
N GLY A 137 -25.22 31.19 -4.23
CA GLY A 137 -24.97 30.44 -5.48
C GLY A 137 -23.51 30.02 -5.69
N GLU A 138 -22.61 30.31 -4.75
CA GLU A 138 -21.21 29.94 -4.82
C GLU A 138 -21.00 28.52 -4.31
N SER A 139 -20.00 27.82 -4.83
CA SER A 139 -19.62 26.46 -4.38
C SER A 139 -18.60 26.53 -3.26
N MET A 140 -18.76 25.69 -2.25
CA MET A 140 -17.79 25.41 -1.18
C MET A 140 -17.71 23.91 -0.92
N ALA A 141 -16.69 23.44 -0.24
CA ALA A 141 -16.51 22.02 0.04
C ALA A 141 -16.28 21.75 1.54
N PHE A 142 -16.80 20.61 1.98
CA PHE A 142 -16.41 19.94 3.21
C PHE A 142 -15.56 18.74 2.85
N LEU A 143 -14.39 18.64 3.47
CA LEU A 143 -13.49 17.51 3.31
C LEU A 143 -13.42 16.73 4.61
N GLN A 144 -13.41 15.42 4.49
CA GLN A 144 -12.91 14.55 5.54
C GLN A 144 -11.48 14.16 5.18
N VAL A 145 -10.55 14.52 6.03
CA VAL A 145 -9.13 14.24 5.85
C VAL A 145 -8.59 13.46 7.03
N HIS A 146 -7.52 12.71 6.81
CA HIS A 146 -6.80 12.06 7.89
C HIS A 146 -5.30 12.17 7.71
N ASP A 147 -4.58 12.21 8.82
CA ASP A 147 -3.18 11.85 8.86
C ASP A 147 -3.03 10.36 9.26
N SER A 148 -1.83 9.89 9.52
CA SER A 148 -1.59 8.49 9.89
C SER A 148 -2.26 8.07 11.23
N LYS A 149 -2.82 9.00 12.00
CA LYS A 149 -3.31 8.75 13.37
C LYS A 149 -4.72 9.27 13.63
N SER A 150 -5.12 10.36 12.99
CA SER A 150 -6.33 11.11 13.33
C SER A 150 -7.08 11.58 12.10
N ARG A 151 -8.37 11.88 12.29
CA ARG A 151 -9.26 12.42 11.25
C ARG A 151 -9.64 13.86 11.61
N LEU A 152 -9.89 14.67 10.58
CA LEU A 152 -10.31 16.05 10.71
C LEU A 152 -11.31 16.39 9.61
N ASP A 153 -12.35 17.14 9.98
CA ASP A 153 -13.27 17.75 9.02
C ASP A 153 -12.77 19.17 8.69
N VAL A 154 -12.55 19.42 7.41
CA VAL A 154 -12.02 20.70 6.90
C VAL A 154 -13.07 21.37 6.03
N THR A 155 -13.30 22.66 6.25
CA THR A 155 -14.18 23.47 5.40
C THR A 155 -13.36 24.33 4.47
N ILE A 156 -13.61 24.17 3.15
CA ILE A 156 -13.02 25.02 2.12
C ILE A 156 -14.08 26.00 1.65
N PHE A 157 -13.91 27.26 2.03
CA PHE A 157 -14.85 28.33 1.65
C PHE A 157 -14.74 28.66 0.15
N SER A 158 -15.75 29.31 -0.39
CA SER A 158 -15.96 29.51 -1.81
C SER A 158 -14.77 30.11 -2.56
N ASP A 159 -14.10 31.10 -1.97
CA ASP A 159 -12.92 31.74 -2.60
C ASP A 159 -11.74 30.77 -2.76
N GLN A 160 -11.50 29.94 -1.74
CA GLN A 160 -10.44 28.93 -1.78
C GLN A 160 -10.84 27.76 -2.67
N TYR A 161 -12.12 27.33 -2.57
CA TYR A 161 -12.62 26.25 -3.40
C TYR A 161 -12.49 26.57 -4.90
N ARG A 162 -12.83 27.80 -5.31
CA ARG A 162 -12.68 28.25 -6.71
C ARG A 162 -11.25 28.15 -7.22
N LYS A 163 -10.27 28.41 -6.36
CA LYS A 163 -8.82 28.36 -6.72
C LYS A 163 -8.29 26.93 -6.82
N PHE A 164 -8.74 26.05 -5.93
CA PHE A 164 -8.11 24.75 -5.73
C PHE A 164 -8.98 23.54 -6.09
N ALA A 165 -10.21 23.76 -6.57
CA ALA A 165 -11.15 22.67 -6.88
C ALA A 165 -10.58 21.60 -7.82
N SER A 166 -9.77 22.00 -8.81
CA SER A 166 -9.12 21.07 -9.75
C SER A 166 -8.06 20.17 -9.11
N ASN A 167 -7.54 20.56 -7.96
CA ASN A 167 -6.48 19.83 -7.25
C ASN A 167 -7.05 18.89 -6.17
N LEU A 168 -8.34 19.05 -5.87
CA LEU A 168 -9.00 18.26 -4.82
C LEU A 168 -9.58 16.98 -5.43
N SER A 169 -9.16 15.83 -4.93
CA SER A 169 -9.78 14.54 -5.22
C SER A 169 -9.60 13.59 -4.06
N GLU A 170 -10.54 12.68 -3.89
CA GLU A 170 -10.45 11.61 -2.89
C GLU A 170 -9.25 10.71 -3.18
N GLY A 171 -8.56 10.24 -2.14
CA GLY A 171 -7.35 9.43 -2.22
C GLY A 171 -6.06 10.21 -2.54
N LYS A 172 -6.11 11.55 -2.65
CA LYS A 172 -4.90 12.39 -2.80
C LYS A 172 -4.39 12.93 -1.47
N PHE A 173 -3.09 13.20 -1.49
CA PHE A 173 -2.35 13.81 -0.39
C PHE A 173 -2.16 15.30 -0.62
#